data_3d4fc0005a650b098517c7acc80ad6ce
#
_entry.id   3d4fc0005a650b098517c7acc80ad6ce
#
_cell.length_a   1.000
_cell.length_b   1.000
_cell.length_c   1.000
_cell.angle_alpha   90.00
_cell.angle_beta   90.00
_cell.angle_gamma   90.00
#
_symmetry.space_group_name_H-M   'P 1'
#
loop_
_entity.id
_entity.type
_entity.pdbx_description
1 polymer ?
#
loop_
_entity_poly.entity_id
_entity_poly.type
_entity_poly.pdbx_seq_one_letter_code
_entity_poly.pdbx_strand_id
1 'polypeptide(L)'
;PEQVRERFREASWDEALDAAAEGFRKALAATPARGRQGPVAGFGSAKGTNEEAYLFQKLIRTAFDTHNVDHCTRLCHASSVAALMEGLGSAVVTNPLRDVQFADFVLLIGANPAQNHPVGATWIKNAVKKNGLKLVLADPRRTELARHSWKHLGFKSGTDVALLNALLHTIVFEGLTDPAYIEAHTLDFAQLKAHLVDFSPEAMAPVCGIDAATLREVARAYASAKNAMILWGMGISQHVHGTDNARCLIALATVAGQIGKPGSGLHPLRGQN
;
A
#
# COMPACT_ATOMS: atom_id res chain seq x y z
N PRO A 1 24.28 -15.94 18.78
CA PRO A 1 25.07 -16.09 17.53
C PRO A 1 25.97 -17.33 17.56
N GLU A 2 26.66 -17.64 18.71
CA GLU A 2 27.52 -18.83 18.85
C GLU A 2 26.75 -20.13 18.70
N GLN A 3 25.62 -20.28 19.39
CA GLN A 3 24.78 -21.48 19.30
C GLN A 3 24.25 -21.78 17.88
N VAL A 4 24.15 -20.77 17.02
CA VAL A 4 23.75 -20.95 15.62
C VAL A 4 24.94 -21.53 14.83
N ARG A 5 26.15 -21.04 15.05
CA ARG A 5 27.37 -21.52 14.37
C ARG A 5 27.68 -22.98 14.69
N GLU A 6 27.41 -23.42 15.90
CA GLU A 6 27.59 -24.82 16.30
C GLU A 6 26.63 -25.80 15.60
N ARG A 7 25.53 -25.31 15.03
CA ARG A 7 24.52 -26.12 14.32
C ARG A 7 24.71 -26.19 12.82
N PHE A 8 25.63 -25.40 12.28
CA PHE A 8 25.95 -25.35 10.86
C PHE A 8 27.40 -25.75 10.63
N ARG A 9 27.65 -26.46 9.55
CA ARG A 9 28.97 -26.78 9.05
C ARG A 9 29.09 -26.38 7.59
N GLU A 10 30.29 -26.22 7.12
CA GLU A 10 30.56 -26.05 5.70
C GLU A 10 30.19 -27.33 4.93
N ALA A 11 29.61 -27.15 3.75
CA ALA A 11 29.25 -28.23 2.84
C ALA A 11 29.50 -27.77 1.38
N SER A 12 29.75 -28.72 0.49
CA SER A 12 29.74 -28.44 -0.95
C SER A 12 28.32 -28.21 -1.45
N TRP A 13 28.19 -27.58 -2.60
CA TRP A 13 26.88 -27.42 -3.26
C TRP A 13 26.23 -28.77 -3.58
N ASP A 14 27.00 -29.74 -4.05
CA ASP A 14 26.49 -31.09 -4.36
C ASP A 14 25.91 -31.74 -3.11
N GLU A 15 26.65 -31.73 -2.01
CA GLU A 15 26.19 -32.28 -0.73
C GLU A 15 24.91 -31.57 -0.24
N ALA A 16 24.84 -30.24 -0.35
CA ALA A 16 23.70 -29.46 0.10
C ALA A 16 22.45 -29.72 -0.77
N LEU A 17 22.62 -29.82 -2.08
CA LEU A 17 21.54 -30.11 -3.03
C LEU A 17 21.04 -31.55 -2.88
N ASP A 18 21.92 -32.53 -2.68
CA ASP A 18 21.54 -33.92 -2.45
C ASP A 18 20.75 -34.06 -1.14
N ALA A 19 21.20 -33.41 -0.08
CA ALA A 19 20.47 -33.39 1.20
C ALA A 19 19.08 -32.78 1.08
N ALA A 20 18.96 -31.67 0.34
CA ALA A 20 17.69 -31.02 0.08
C ALA A 20 16.76 -31.92 -0.76
N ALA A 21 17.26 -32.51 -1.85
CA ALA A 21 16.50 -33.40 -2.72
C ALA A 21 15.99 -34.62 -1.95
N GLU A 22 16.83 -35.22 -1.09
CA GLU A 22 16.43 -36.35 -0.26
C GLU A 22 15.38 -35.96 0.77
N GLY A 23 15.48 -34.78 1.38
CA GLY A 23 14.45 -34.23 2.28
C GLY A 23 13.10 -34.11 1.59
N PHE A 24 13.06 -33.57 0.37
CA PHE A 24 11.82 -33.48 -0.42
C PHE A 24 11.28 -34.87 -0.79
N ARG A 25 12.12 -35.82 -1.22
CA ARG A 25 11.69 -37.20 -1.52
C ARG A 25 11.03 -37.87 -0.30
N LYS A 26 11.63 -37.72 0.88
CA LYS A 26 11.07 -38.25 2.12
C LYS A 26 9.71 -37.62 2.47
N ALA A 27 9.58 -36.29 2.36
CA ALA A 27 8.33 -35.60 2.62
C ALA A 27 7.22 -36.05 1.64
N LEU A 28 7.54 -36.18 0.35
CA LEU A 28 6.61 -36.64 -0.67
C LEU A 28 6.20 -38.12 -0.47
N ALA A 29 7.12 -38.97 -0.02
CA ALA A 29 6.83 -40.39 0.25
C ALA A 29 5.96 -40.55 1.50
N ALA A 30 6.20 -39.74 2.53
CA ALA A 30 5.45 -39.83 3.80
C ALA A 30 4.00 -39.31 3.66
N THR A 31 3.72 -38.46 2.67
CA THR A 31 2.40 -37.83 2.47
C THR A 31 1.94 -38.03 1.02
N PRO A 32 0.99 -38.96 0.76
CA PRO A 32 0.52 -39.22 -0.59
C PRO A 32 -0.36 -38.11 -1.19
N ALA A 33 -0.81 -37.15 -0.34
CA ALA A 33 -1.61 -36.02 -0.79
C ALA A 33 -0.83 -35.14 -1.76
N ARG A 34 -1.52 -34.63 -2.79
CA ARG A 34 -1.00 -33.75 -3.85
C ARG A 34 -1.83 -32.50 -3.98
N GLY A 35 -1.43 -31.59 -4.85
CA GLY A 35 -2.10 -30.32 -5.04
C GLY A 35 -2.00 -29.44 -3.78
N ARG A 36 -3.12 -28.88 -3.33
CA ARG A 36 -3.17 -28.03 -2.12
C ARG A 36 -2.91 -28.75 -0.81
N GLN A 37 -3.07 -30.06 -0.78
CA GLN A 37 -2.84 -30.89 0.39
C GLN A 37 -1.43 -31.51 0.40
N GLY A 38 -0.62 -31.22 -0.60
CA GLY A 38 0.74 -31.71 -0.70
C GLY A 38 1.64 -31.17 0.41
N PRO A 39 2.69 -31.91 0.78
CA PRO A 39 3.56 -31.57 1.91
C PRO A 39 4.58 -30.48 1.58
N VAL A 40 4.63 -30.02 0.34
CA VAL A 40 5.60 -29.03 -0.14
C VAL A 40 4.90 -27.72 -0.48
N ALA A 41 5.52 -26.61 -0.12
CA ALA A 41 5.12 -25.26 -0.54
C ALA A 41 6.37 -24.47 -0.97
N GLY A 42 6.17 -23.50 -1.85
CA GLY A 42 7.23 -22.62 -2.33
C GLY A 42 6.91 -21.15 -2.07
N PHE A 43 7.88 -20.42 -1.52
CA PHE A 43 7.81 -18.97 -1.36
C PHE A 43 8.89 -18.32 -2.22
N GLY A 44 8.45 -17.64 -3.30
CA GLY A 44 9.31 -16.86 -4.15
C GLY A 44 9.55 -15.45 -3.63
N SER A 45 10.38 -14.71 -4.35
CA SER A 45 10.66 -13.31 -4.07
C SER A 45 10.45 -12.46 -5.33
N ALA A 46 9.99 -11.22 -5.16
CA ALA A 46 9.95 -10.25 -6.25
C ALA A 46 11.30 -9.53 -6.46
N LYS A 47 12.36 -9.94 -5.76
CA LYS A 47 13.73 -9.44 -5.97
C LYS A 47 14.50 -10.18 -7.07
N GLY A 48 13.90 -11.20 -7.66
CA GLY A 48 14.44 -11.89 -8.83
C GLY A 48 13.92 -11.31 -10.14
N THR A 49 14.41 -11.87 -11.24
CA THR A 49 13.89 -11.57 -12.58
C THR A 49 12.54 -12.26 -12.82
N ASN A 50 11.84 -11.86 -13.87
CA ASN A 50 10.60 -12.55 -14.27
C ASN A 50 10.85 -14.01 -14.64
N GLU A 51 12.02 -14.31 -15.23
CA GLU A 51 12.45 -15.65 -15.58
C GLU A 51 12.66 -16.52 -14.34
N GLU A 52 13.30 -15.98 -13.30
CA GLU A 52 13.47 -16.68 -12.02
C GLU A 52 12.12 -16.98 -11.35
N ALA A 53 11.22 -16.01 -11.34
CA ALA A 53 9.86 -16.20 -10.80
C ALA A 53 9.08 -17.28 -11.57
N TYR A 54 9.19 -17.28 -12.91
CA TYR A 54 8.59 -18.30 -13.76
C TYR A 54 9.18 -19.68 -13.49
N LEU A 55 10.51 -19.81 -13.46
CA LEU A 55 11.20 -21.07 -13.23
C LEU A 55 10.92 -21.63 -11.83
N PHE A 56 10.86 -20.76 -10.82
CA PHE A 56 10.50 -21.15 -9.46
C PHE A 56 9.07 -21.70 -9.39
N GLN A 57 8.10 -21.00 -9.98
CA GLN A 57 6.72 -21.47 -10.02
C GLN A 57 6.61 -22.79 -10.80
N LYS A 58 7.32 -22.92 -11.93
CA LYS A 58 7.36 -24.13 -12.72
C LYS A 58 7.93 -25.30 -11.91
N LEU A 59 9.04 -25.12 -11.20
CA LEU A 59 9.62 -26.12 -10.32
C LEU A 59 8.62 -26.62 -9.29
N ILE A 60 7.96 -25.70 -8.56
CA ILE A 60 7.00 -26.08 -7.53
C ILE A 60 5.82 -26.87 -8.09
N ARG A 61 5.30 -26.47 -9.25
CA ARG A 61 4.13 -27.10 -9.87
C ARG A 61 4.45 -28.41 -10.55
N THR A 62 5.60 -28.52 -11.21
CA THR A 62 5.91 -29.71 -12.03
C THR A 62 6.73 -30.77 -11.29
N ALA A 63 7.68 -30.37 -10.43
CA ALA A 63 8.51 -31.33 -9.71
C ALA A 63 7.85 -31.82 -8.41
N PHE A 64 7.08 -30.96 -7.75
CA PHE A 64 6.44 -31.28 -6.47
C PHE A 64 4.94 -31.51 -6.56
N ASP A 65 4.35 -31.34 -7.74
CA ASP A 65 2.91 -31.54 -8.01
C ASP A 65 2.03 -30.82 -6.99
N THR A 66 2.32 -29.53 -6.76
CA THR A 66 1.57 -28.69 -5.79
C THR A 66 1.27 -27.31 -6.35
N HIS A 67 0.14 -26.73 -5.92
CA HIS A 67 -0.22 -25.33 -6.18
C HIS A 67 0.09 -24.41 -5.01
N ASN A 68 0.77 -24.90 -3.98
CA ASN A 68 1.15 -24.13 -2.80
C ASN A 68 2.37 -23.26 -3.11
N VAL A 69 2.18 -22.25 -3.94
CA VAL A 69 3.21 -21.30 -4.32
C VAL A 69 2.70 -19.87 -4.15
N ASP A 70 3.50 -19.05 -3.50
CA ASP A 70 3.20 -17.64 -3.27
C ASP A 70 4.52 -16.84 -3.24
N HIS A 71 4.45 -15.55 -3.04
CA HIS A 71 5.63 -14.72 -2.92
C HIS A 71 5.41 -13.52 -1.97
N CYS A 72 6.45 -12.70 -1.80
CA CYS A 72 6.48 -11.62 -0.81
C CYS A 72 5.33 -10.60 -0.93
N THR A 73 4.73 -10.39 -2.10
CA THR A 73 3.60 -9.47 -2.28
C THR A 73 2.39 -9.88 -1.43
N ARG A 74 2.24 -11.16 -1.09
CA ARG A 74 1.20 -11.64 -0.16
C ARG A 74 1.22 -10.88 1.16
N LEU A 75 2.39 -10.67 1.73
CA LEU A 75 2.56 -9.98 3.02
C LEU A 75 2.83 -8.48 2.84
N CYS A 76 3.21 -8.04 1.65
CA CYS A 76 3.58 -6.68 1.35
C CYS A 76 2.34 -5.83 1.06
N HIS A 77 1.80 -5.92 -0.15
CA HIS A 77 0.71 -5.09 -0.65
C HIS A 77 -0.51 -5.88 -1.16
N ALA A 78 -0.70 -7.15 -0.76
CA ALA A 78 -1.84 -7.94 -1.23
C ALA A 78 -3.18 -7.24 -0.99
N SER A 79 -3.36 -6.60 0.17
CA SER A 79 -4.54 -5.82 0.49
C SER A 79 -4.72 -4.61 -0.42
N SER A 80 -3.64 -3.87 -0.71
CA SER A 80 -3.67 -2.75 -1.67
C SER A 80 -3.94 -3.23 -3.10
N VAL A 81 -3.36 -4.36 -3.50
CA VAL A 81 -3.61 -5.00 -4.81
C VAL A 81 -5.07 -5.37 -4.95
N ALA A 82 -5.66 -6.01 -3.93
CA ALA A 82 -7.08 -6.38 -3.94
C ALA A 82 -7.98 -5.15 -4.11
N ALA A 83 -7.75 -4.10 -3.30
CA ALA A 83 -8.53 -2.87 -3.37
C ALA A 83 -8.40 -2.15 -4.72
N LEU A 84 -7.18 -2.09 -5.29
CA LEU A 84 -6.94 -1.47 -6.59
C LEU A 84 -7.58 -2.26 -7.74
N MET A 85 -7.52 -3.60 -7.71
CA MET A 85 -8.17 -4.46 -8.70
C MET A 85 -9.69 -4.31 -8.66
N GLU A 86 -10.28 -4.26 -7.46
CA GLU A 86 -11.72 -4.05 -7.28
C GLU A 86 -12.16 -2.65 -7.71
N GLY A 87 -11.43 -1.61 -7.27
CA GLY A 87 -11.84 -0.23 -7.48
C GLY A 87 -11.46 0.35 -8.84
N LEU A 88 -10.34 -0.08 -9.44
CA LEU A 88 -9.81 0.49 -10.68
C LEU A 88 -9.60 -0.54 -11.80
N GLY A 89 -9.80 -1.82 -11.53
CA GLY A 89 -9.51 -2.90 -12.49
C GLY A 89 -8.02 -3.12 -12.76
N SER A 90 -7.13 -2.48 -12.01
CA SER A 90 -5.67 -2.58 -12.18
C SER A 90 -4.94 -2.50 -10.85
N ALA A 91 -4.00 -3.39 -10.62
CA ALA A 91 -3.21 -3.46 -9.38
C ALA A 91 -1.99 -2.52 -9.37
N VAL A 92 -1.73 -1.79 -10.44
CA VAL A 92 -0.55 -0.94 -10.57
C VAL A 92 -0.79 0.49 -10.10
N VAL A 93 0.29 1.24 -9.94
CA VAL A 93 0.22 2.70 -9.69
C VAL A 93 -0.46 3.41 -10.86
N THR A 94 -1.18 4.48 -10.58
CA THR A 94 -1.90 5.23 -11.63
C THR A 94 -1.00 6.23 -12.37
N ASN A 95 0.17 6.54 -11.81
CA ASN A 95 1.12 7.50 -12.38
C ASN A 95 2.55 7.26 -11.83
N PRO A 96 3.61 7.68 -12.52
CA PRO A 96 4.98 7.52 -12.05
C PRO A 96 5.27 8.42 -10.83
N LEU A 97 6.15 7.96 -9.93
CA LEU A 97 6.52 8.71 -8.72
C LEU A 97 7.10 10.10 -9.02
N ARG A 98 7.78 10.27 -10.16
CA ARG A 98 8.33 11.56 -10.58
C ARG A 98 7.26 12.64 -10.76
N ASP A 99 6.00 12.27 -10.95
CA ASP A 99 4.88 13.20 -11.08
C ASP A 99 4.64 14.04 -9.84
N VAL A 100 5.21 13.66 -8.70
CA VAL A 100 5.19 14.46 -7.46
C VAL A 100 5.70 15.89 -7.68
N GLN A 101 6.56 16.11 -8.69
CA GLN A 101 7.05 17.45 -9.05
C GLN A 101 5.97 18.35 -9.66
N PHE A 102 4.86 17.81 -10.14
CA PHE A 102 3.73 18.52 -10.72
C PHE A 102 2.52 18.58 -9.77
N ALA A 103 2.64 17.96 -8.59
CA ALA A 103 1.60 17.94 -7.60
C ALA A 103 1.61 19.22 -6.74
N ASP A 104 0.41 19.71 -6.41
CA ASP A 104 0.21 20.80 -5.45
C ASP A 104 0.03 20.28 -4.03
N PHE A 105 -0.44 19.03 -3.92
CA PHE A 105 -0.71 18.37 -2.65
C PHE A 105 -0.26 16.90 -2.70
N VAL A 106 0.34 16.42 -1.61
CA VAL A 106 0.65 15.00 -1.41
C VAL A 106 0.18 14.59 -0.02
N LEU A 107 -0.67 13.57 0.02
CA LEU A 107 -0.93 12.78 1.23
C LEU A 107 0.05 11.60 1.24
N LEU A 108 1.03 11.64 2.14
CA LEU A 108 1.93 10.53 2.42
C LEU A 108 1.47 9.83 3.69
N ILE A 109 0.99 8.61 3.59
CA ILE A 109 0.39 7.89 4.72
C ILE A 109 0.99 6.50 4.92
N GLY A 110 1.35 6.20 6.17
CA GLY A 110 1.87 4.87 6.55
C GLY A 110 3.13 4.46 5.78
N ALA A 111 4.00 5.42 5.46
CA ALA A 111 5.23 5.19 4.69
C ALA A 111 6.37 6.08 5.14
N ASN A 112 7.60 5.56 5.08
CA ASN A 112 8.83 6.32 5.35
C ASN A 112 9.79 6.28 4.14
N PRO A 113 9.49 7.02 3.06
CA PRO A 113 10.32 7.00 1.86
C PRO A 113 11.71 7.59 2.08
N ALA A 114 11.95 8.36 3.14
CA ALA A 114 13.31 8.83 3.47
C ALA A 114 14.26 7.65 3.71
N GLN A 115 13.78 6.55 4.26
CA GLN A 115 14.55 5.33 4.50
C GLN A 115 14.38 4.29 3.40
N ASN A 116 13.14 4.05 2.94
CA ASN A 116 12.84 2.93 2.05
C ASN A 116 12.91 3.28 0.56
N HIS A 117 12.76 4.57 0.21
CA HIS A 117 12.75 5.09 -1.16
C HIS A 117 13.51 6.44 -1.21
N PRO A 118 14.82 6.48 -0.89
CA PRO A 118 15.54 7.72 -0.65
C PRO A 118 15.60 8.65 -1.86
N VAL A 119 15.64 8.11 -3.07
CA VAL A 119 15.56 8.90 -4.31
C VAL A 119 14.17 9.52 -4.45
N GLY A 120 13.09 8.75 -4.21
CA GLY A 120 11.72 9.26 -4.20
C GLY A 120 11.50 10.35 -3.15
N ALA A 121 12.05 10.16 -1.94
CA ALA A 121 12.00 11.18 -0.89
C ALA A 121 12.72 12.47 -1.30
N THR A 122 13.76 12.38 -2.12
CA THR A 122 14.45 13.56 -2.66
C THR A 122 13.55 14.34 -3.62
N TRP A 123 12.77 13.67 -4.46
CA TRP A 123 11.78 14.30 -5.33
C TRP A 123 10.69 15.01 -4.51
N ILE A 124 10.15 14.35 -3.47
CA ILE A 124 9.15 14.96 -2.57
C ILE A 124 9.74 16.22 -1.89
N LYS A 125 10.94 16.12 -1.30
CA LYS A 125 11.61 17.26 -0.66
C LYS A 125 11.85 18.41 -1.62
N ASN A 126 12.24 18.12 -2.86
CA ASN A 126 12.44 19.14 -3.88
C ASN A 126 11.12 19.80 -4.29
N ALA A 127 10.04 19.05 -4.45
CA ALA A 127 8.71 19.58 -4.77
C ALA A 127 8.21 20.50 -3.65
N VAL A 128 8.37 20.13 -2.37
CA VAL A 128 8.04 21.00 -1.23
C VAL A 128 8.86 22.30 -1.28
N LYS A 129 10.18 22.21 -1.48
CA LYS A 129 11.08 23.38 -1.40
C LYS A 129 10.99 24.32 -2.59
N LYS A 130 10.78 23.78 -3.79
CA LYS A 130 10.89 24.55 -5.05
C LYS A 130 9.54 24.88 -5.67
N ASN A 131 8.54 23.99 -5.50
CA ASN A 131 7.27 24.08 -6.21
C ASN A 131 6.09 24.41 -5.27
N GLY A 132 6.33 24.60 -3.97
CA GLY A 132 5.28 24.93 -3.01
C GLY A 132 4.32 23.80 -2.69
N LEU A 133 4.71 22.54 -2.97
CA LEU A 133 3.92 21.35 -2.65
C LEU A 133 3.51 21.33 -1.18
N LYS A 134 2.23 21.17 -0.89
CA LYS A 134 1.71 20.90 0.44
C LYS A 134 1.83 19.41 0.74
N LEU A 135 2.82 19.03 1.57
CA LEU A 135 2.98 17.66 2.04
C LEU A 135 2.21 17.45 3.35
N VAL A 136 1.26 16.54 3.37
CA VAL A 136 0.67 16.01 4.60
C VAL A 136 1.30 14.65 4.88
N LEU A 137 1.93 14.51 6.03
CA LEU A 137 2.46 13.26 6.53
C LEU A 137 1.50 12.69 7.57
N ALA A 138 0.85 11.57 7.27
CA ALA A 138 -0.02 10.84 8.19
C ALA A 138 0.70 9.54 8.62
N ASP A 139 1.29 9.58 9.81
CA ASP A 139 2.02 8.46 10.39
C ASP A 139 2.03 8.59 11.91
N PRO A 140 1.76 7.54 12.69
CA PRO A 140 1.90 7.56 14.14
C PRO A 140 3.28 8.01 14.60
N ARG A 141 4.30 7.73 13.80
CA ARG A 141 5.68 8.16 14.08
C ARG A 141 5.99 9.47 13.37
N ARG A 142 6.72 10.35 14.03
CA ARG A 142 7.26 11.56 13.42
C ARG A 142 8.51 11.22 12.60
N THR A 143 8.32 10.75 11.37
CA THR A 143 9.42 10.38 10.47
C THR A 143 10.21 11.60 9.97
N GLU A 144 11.33 11.37 9.28
CA GLU A 144 12.23 12.45 8.83
C GLU A 144 11.56 13.48 7.92
N LEU A 145 10.57 13.07 7.14
CA LEU A 145 9.84 13.98 6.25
C LEU A 145 8.89 14.91 7.00
N ALA A 146 8.61 14.67 8.29
CA ALA A 146 7.76 15.56 9.09
C ALA A 146 8.31 17.01 9.15
N ARG A 147 9.65 17.19 9.09
CA ARG A 147 10.26 18.52 9.04
C ARG A 147 10.02 19.30 7.75
N HIS A 148 9.53 18.62 6.73
CA HIS A 148 9.19 19.20 5.42
C HIS A 148 7.69 19.23 5.19
N SER A 149 6.91 18.60 6.07
CA SER A 149 5.46 18.54 5.91
C SER A 149 4.79 19.86 6.32
N TRP A 150 3.75 20.23 5.59
CA TRP A 150 2.83 21.29 5.97
C TRP A 150 2.04 20.90 7.23
N LYS A 151 1.58 19.62 7.27
CA LYS A 151 0.92 19.03 8.45
C LYS A 151 1.49 17.65 8.72
N HIS A 152 1.64 17.31 10.00
CA HIS A 152 1.89 15.96 10.47
C HIS A 152 0.68 15.48 11.26
N LEU A 153 0.02 14.44 10.78
CA LEU A 153 -1.09 13.78 11.43
C LEU A 153 -0.56 12.55 12.18
N GLY A 154 -0.24 12.73 13.45
CA GLY A 154 0.22 11.65 14.33
C GLY A 154 -0.95 10.87 14.91
N PHE A 155 -1.72 10.20 14.06
CA PHE A 155 -2.95 9.51 14.42
C PHE A 155 -2.68 8.21 15.18
N LYS A 156 -3.70 7.69 15.90
CA LYS A 156 -3.61 6.43 16.63
C LYS A 156 -3.52 5.25 15.66
N SER A 157 -2.58 4.33 15.88
CA SER A 157 -2.44 3.12 15.08
C SER A 157 -3.74 2.31 15.04
N GLY A 158 -4.09 1.79 13.86
CA GLY A 158 -5.30 0.99 13.64
C GLY A 158 -6.59 1.81 13.46
N THR A 159 -6.50 3.13 13.36
CA THR A 159 -7.64 4.03 13.15
C THR A 159 -7.64 4.69 11.76
N ASP A 160 -6.97 4.08 10.82
CA ASP A 160 -6.78 4.57 9.45
C ASP A 160 -8.12 4.81 8.75
N VAL A 161 -9.05 3.85 8.80
CA VAL A 161 -10.40 3.97 8.21
C VAL A 161 -11.14 5.16 8.81
N ALA A 162 -11.06 5.36 10.13
CA ALA A 162 -11.72 6.48 10.80
C ALA A 162 -11.16 7.83 10.33
N LEU A 163 -9.83 7.95 10.27
CA LEU A 163 -9.14 9.12 9.73
C LEU A 163 -9.57 9.41 8.30
N LEU A 164 -9.50 8.40 7.43
CA LEU A 164 -9.76 8.57 5.99
C LEU A 164 -11.24 8.83 5.69
N ASN A 165 -12.15 8.18 6.40
CA ASN A 165 -13.58 8.45 6.27
C ASN A 165 -13.96 9.85 6.79
N ALA A 166 -13.28 10.38 7.80
CA ALA A 166 -13.48 11.78 8.22
C ALA A 166 -13.07 12.78 7.14
N LEU A 167 -11.97 12.51 6.41
CA LEU A 167 -11.60 13.31 5.25
C LEU A 167 -12.64 13.19 4.12
N LEU A 168 -13.08 11.97 3.80
CA LEU A 168 -14.13 11.71 2.81
C LEU A 168 -15.44 12.40 3.18
N HIS A 169 -15.86 12.29 4.45
CA HIS A 169 -17.06 12.97 4.95
C HIS A 169 -16.99 14.47 4.65
N THR A 170 -15.88 15.11 5.01
CA THR A 170 -15.69 16.55 4.77
C THR A 170 -15.82 16.89 3.28
N ILE A 171 -15.13 16.15 2.40
CA ILE A 171 -15.17 16.39 0.95
C ILE A 171 -16.60 16.25 0.41
N VAL A 172 -17.30 15.19 0.80
CA VAL A 172 -18.63 14.87 0.28
C VAL A 172 -19.71 15.84 0.82
N PHE A 173 -19.70 16.13 2.12
CA PHE A 173 -20.76 16.92 2.75
C PHE A 173 -20.53 18.43 2.67
N GLU A 174 -19.30 18.87 2.38
CA GLU A 174 -19.01 20.28 2.09
C GLU A 174 -19.09 20.58 0.57
N GLY A 175 -19.47 19.59 -0.26
CA GLY A 175 -19.62 19.79 -1.72
C GLY A 175 -18.32 20.01 -2.47
N LEU A 176 -17.21 19.45 -1.97
CA LEU A 176 -15.87 19.59 -2.54
C LEU A 176 -15.50 18.45 -3.52
N THR A 177 -16.49 17.68 -3.93
CA THR A 177 -16.34 16.59 -4.90
C THR A 177 -16.20 17.14 -6.33
N ASP A 178 -15.72 16.29 -7.25
CA ASP A 178 -15.80 16.52 -8.70
C ASP A 178 -17.03 15.75 -9.27
N PRO A 179 -18.19 16.39 -9.43
CA PRO A 179 -19.42 15.71 -9.87
C PRO A 179 -19.30 15.12 -11.27
N ALA A 180 -18.60 15.80 -12.18
CA ALA A 180 -18.44 15.33 -13.55
C ALA A 180 -17.58 14.07 -13.61
N TYR A 181 -16.51 14.03 -12.80
CA TYR A 181 -15.68 12.84 -12.66
C TYR A 181 -16.44 11.67 -12.04
N ILE A 182 -17.21 11.94 -10.99
CA ILE A 182 -18.05 10.93 -10.32
C ILE A 182 -19.03 10.31 -11.30
N GLU A 183 -19.77 11.14 -12.05
CA GLU A 183 -20.77 10.68 -13.01
C GLU A 183 -20.13 9.82 -14.13
N ALA A 184 -18.97 10.24 -14.62
CA ALA A 184 -18.33 9.57 -15.76
C ALA A 184 -17.56 8.29 -15.38
N HIS A 185 -17.03 8.20 -14.14
CA HIS A 185 -16.02 7.22 -13.79
C HIS A 185 -16.29 6.41 -12.53
N THR A 186 -17.43 6.62 -11.85
CA THR A 186 -17.71 5.89 -10.59
C THR A 186 -19.10 5.25 -10.61
N LEU A 187 -19.25 4.25 -9.73
CA LEU A 187 -20.54 3.61 -9.44
C LEU A 187 -20.85 3.82 -7.96
N ASP A 188 -22.14 3.75 -7.61
CA ASP A 188 -22.62 3.67 -6.23
C ASP A 188 -22.22 4.83 -5.31
N PHE A 189 -21.98 6.02 -5.85
CA PHE A 189 -21.62 7.22 -5.04
C PHE A 189 -22.69 7.54 -3.97
N ALA A 190 -23.97 7.32 -4.27
CA ALA A 190 -25.06 7.52 -3.30
C ALA A 190 -24.93 6.59 -2.07
N GLN A 191 -24.49 5.36 -2.27
CA GLN A 191 -24.24 4.40 -1.18
C GLN A 191 -23.03 4.84 -0.34
N LEU A 192 -21.94 5.29 -0.97
CA LEU A 192 -20.81 5.85 -0.28
C LEU A 192 -21.21 7.05 0.56
N LYS A 193 -21.98 8.00 -0.01
CA LYS A 193 -22.48 9.18 0.72
C LYS A 193 -23.32 8.79 1.92
N ALA A 194 -24.22 7.81 1.78
CA ALA A 194 -25.03 7.30 2.88
C ALA A 194 -24.18 6.66 4.00
N HIS A 195 -23.17 5.87 3.62
CA HIS A 195 -22.22 5.27 4.56
C HIS A 195 -21.45 6.32 5.36
N LEU A 196 -21.08 7.43 4.76
CA LEU A 196 -20.24 8.44 5.38
C LEU A 196 -20.94 9.32 6.42
N VAL A 197 -22.27 9.24 6.57
CA VAL A 197 -23.05 10.11 7.49
C VAL A 197 -22.51 10.09 8.92
N ASP A 198 -22.12 8.92 9.42
CA ASP A 198 -21.65 8.73 10.80
C ASP A 198 -20.14 9.01 11.00
N PHE A 199 -19.42 9.37 9.94
CA PHE A 199 -17.98 9.58 9.98
C PHE A 199 -17.58 11.05 9.98
N SER A 200 -18.38 11.92 10.61
CA SER A 200 -18.01 13.34 10.71
C SER A 200 -16.64 13.52 11.40
N PRO A 201 -15.89 14.57 11.06
CA PRO A 201 -14.64 14.88 11.76
C PRO A 201 -14.78 14.96 13.27
N GLU A 202 -15.92 15.47 13.77
CA GLU A 202 -16.22 15.55 15.20
C GLU A 202 -16.37 14.16 15.82
N ALA A 203 -17.04 13.23 15.15
CA ALA A 203 -17.22 11.87 15.62
C ALA A 203 -15.91 11.08 15.56
N MET A 204 -15.07 11.32 14.54
CA MET A 204 -13.84 10.57 14.32
C MET A 204 -12.62 11.14 15.04
N ALA A 205 -12.62 12.41 15.43
CA ALA A 205 -11.51 13.04 16.16
C ALA A 205 -11.11 12.27 17.44
N PRO A 206 -12.00 11.87 18.34
CA PRO A 206 -11.65 11.09 19.52
C PRO A 206 -11.15 9.68 19.16
N VAL A 207 -11.57 9.11 18.04
CA VAL A 207 -11.15 7.78 17.57
C VAL A 207 -9.72 7.83 17.04
N CYS A 208 -9.45 8.68 16.05
CA CYS A 208 -8.15 8.74 15.41
C CYS A 208 -7.12 9.62 16.14
N GLY A 209 -7.55 10.47 17.07
CA GLY A 209 -6.68 11.34 17.85
C GLY A 209 -6.21 12.60 17.12
N ILE A 210 -6.85 12.96 16.01
CA ILE A 210 -6.62 14.21 15.27
C ILE A 210 -7.84 15.10 15.46
N ASP A 211 -7.63 16.36 15.80
CA ASP A 211 -8.76 17.29 15.99
C ASP A 211 -9.57 17.53 14.71
N ALA A 212 -10.87 17.79 14.88
CA ALA A 212 -11.81 17.92 13.77
C ALA A 212 -11.48 19.10 12.83
N ALA A 213 -10.91 20.18 13.36
CA ALA A 213 -10.51 21.35 12.57
C ALA A 213 -9.36 20.99 11.64
N THR A 214 -8.36 20.27 12.13
CA THR A 214 -7.23 19.76 11.34
C THR A 214 -7.71 18.79 10.25
N LEU A 215 -8.64 17.86 10.57
CA LEU A 215 -9.22 16.94 9.59
C LEU A 215 -9.89 17.70 8.44
N ARG A 216 -10.73 18.71 8.76
CA ARG A 216 -11.38 19.54 7.75
C ARG A 216 -10.38 20.35 6.92
N GLU A 217 -9.39 20.95 7.56
CA GLU A 217 -8.35 21.71 6.88
C GLU A 217 -7.59 20.87 5.85
N VAL A 218 -7.21 19.66 6.22
CA VAL A 218 -6.51 18.71 5.33
C VAL A 218 -7.43 18.26 4.19
N ALA A 219 -8.67 17.89 4.48
CA ALA A 219 -9.64 17.46 3.48
C ALA A 219 -9.92 18.56 2.44
N ARG A 220 -10.15 19.79 2.88
CA ARG A 220 -10.36 20.95 2.02
C ARG A 220 -9.12 21.24 1.15
N ALA A 221 -7.93 21.18 1.74
CA ALA A 221 -6.69 21.40 1.01
C ALA A 221 -6.44 20.33 -0.06
N TYR A 222 -6.77 19.06 0.24
CA TYR A 222 -6.69 17.96 -0.72
C TYR A 222 -7.68 18.16 -1.89
N ALA A 223 -8.94 18.41 -1.58
CA ALA A 223 -9.99 18.52 -2.58
C ALA A 223 -9.83 19.79 -3.47
N SER A 224 -9.28 20.87 -2.90
CA SER A 224 -9.03 22.13 -3.64
C SER A 224 -7.73 22.11 -4.45
N ALA A 225 -6.90 21.08 -4.31
CA ALA A 225 -5.66 20.98 -5.08
C ALA A 225 -5.97 20.69 -6.55
N LYS A 226 -5.30 21.39 -7.46
CA LYS A 226 -5.41 21.12 -8.91
C LYS A 226 -4.90 19.70 -9.20
N ASN A 227 -3.77 19.34 -8.61
CA ASN A 227 -3.15 18.02 -8.75
C ASN A 227 -2.78 17.49 -7.37
N ALA A 228 -3.39 16.37 -6.94
CA ALA A 228 -3.09 15.74 -5.68
C ALA A 228 -2.69 14.26 -5.86
N MET A 229 -1.65 13.85 -5.16
CA MET A 229 -1.21 12.46 -5.11
C MET A 229 -1.41 11.87 -3.71
N ILE A 230 -1.74 10.59 -3.66
CA ILE A 230 -1.73 9.81 -2.43
C ILE A 230 -0.63 8.76 -2.54
N LEU A 231 0.34 8.83 -1.63
CA LEU A 231 1.45 7.90 -1.54
C LEU A 231 1.29 7.11 -0.23
N TRP A 232 1.33 5.78 -0.29
CA TRP A 232 1.23 4.98 0.93
C TRP A 232 2.18 3.78 0.94
N GLY A 233 2.41 3.23 2.11
CA GLY A 233 3.27 2.06 2.31
C GLY A 233 2.61 0.95 3.11
N MET A 234 3.45 0.14 3.76
CA MET A 234 3.04 -1.00 4.58
C MET A 234 2.17 -0.59 5.77
N GLY A 235 2.31 0.64 6.27
CA GLY A 235 1.48 1.16 7.35
C GLY A 235 -0.01 1.23 7.00
N ILE A 236 -0.38 1.23 5.72
CA ILE A 236 -1.76 1.08 5.25
C ILE A 236 -2.11 -0.39 5.00
N SER A 237 -1.20 -1.12 4.34
CA SER A 237 -1.49 -2.44 3.78
C SER A 237 -1.45 -3.57 4.81
N GLN A 238 -0.52 -3.50 5.77
CA GLN A 238 -0.26 -4.57 6.74
C GLN A 238 -1.12 -4.44 8.01
N HIS A 239 -2.41 -4.28 7.82
CA HIS A 239 -3.42 -4.25 8.87
C HIS A 239 -4.49 -5.32 8.65
N VAL A 240 -5.23 -5.67 9.70
CA VAL A 240 -6.43 -6.51 9.59
C VAL A 240 -7.42 -5.91 8.59
N HIS A 241 -7.54 -4.57 8.56
CA HIS A 241 -8.38 -3.81 7.64
C HIS A 241 -7.58 -3.16 6.48
N GLY A 242 -6.45 -3.75 6.08
CA GLY A 242 -5.58 -3.15 5.05
C GLY A 242 -6.25 -2.94 3.70
N THR A 243 -7.18 -3.81 3.31
CA THR A 243 -7.98 -3.64 2.08
C THR A 243 -8.92 -2.44 2.21
N ASP A 244 -9.60 -2.28 3.35
CA ASP A 244 -10.51 -1.16 3.59
C ASP A 244 -9.76 0.17 3.69
N ASN A 245 -8.57 0.18 4.31
CA ASN A 245 -7.69 1.34 4.30
C ASN A 245 -7.39 1.79 2.87
N ALA A 246 -7.00 0.87 1.99
CA ALA A 246 -6.70 1.18 0.59
C ALA A 246 -7.95 1.59 -0.20
N ARG A 247 -9.13 0.98 0.05
CA ARG A 247 -10.41 1.40 -0.53
C ARG A 247 -10.75 2.85 -0.18
N CYS A 248 -10.51 3.28 1.07
CA CYS A 248 -10.70 4.67 1.47
C CYS A 248 -9.79 5.63 0.70
N LEU A 249 -8.53 5.25 0.44
CA LEU A 249 -7.60 6.06 -0.38
C LEU A 249 -8.07 6.16 -1.83
N ILE A 250 -8.57 5.07 -2.40
CA ILE A 250 -9.15 5.05 -3.75
C ILE A 250 -10.37 5.96 -3.80
N ALA A 251 -11.28 5.85 -2.81
CA ALA A 251 -12.45 6.70 -2.73
C ALA A 251 -12.09 8.19 -2.64
N LEU A 252 -11.09 8.56 -1.82
CA LEU A 252 -10.59 9.94 -1.75
C LEU A 252 -10.15 10.47 -3.12
N ALA A 253 -9.38 9.67 -3.86
CA ALA A 253 -8.87 10.09 -5.17
C ALA A 253 -9.99 10.18 -6.22
N THR A 254 -10.94 9.25 -6.20
CA THR A 254 -12.05 9.22 -7.17
C THR A 254 -13.07 10.33 -6.94
N VAL A 255 -13.51 10.56 -5.69
CA VAL A 255 -14.50 11.62 -5.43
C VAL A 255 -13.96 13.03 -5.69
N ALA A 256 -12.64 13.22 -5.61
CA ALA A 256 -11.99 14.49 -5.90
C ALA A 256 -11.42 14.59 -7.32
N GLY A 257 -11.68 13.62 -8.22
CA GLY A 257 -11.20 13.64 -9.60
C GLY A 257 -9.68 13.66 -9.74
N GLN A 258 -8.95 12.98 -8.82
CA GLN A 258 -7.50 13.00 -8.75
C GLN A 258 -6.84 11.76 -9.38
N ILE A 259 -7.42 11.19 -10.43
CA ILE A 259 -6.85 10.10 -11.22
C ILE A 259 -6.93 10.44 -12.70
N GLY A 260 -5.92 10.01 -13.47
CA GLY A 260 -5.91 10.12 -14.91
C GLY A 260 -5.32 11.42 -15.47
N LYS A 261 -4.66 12.22 -14.64
CA LYS A 261 -3.99 13.47 -15.07
C LYS A 261 -2.58 13.58 -14.47
N PRO A 262 -1.63 14.27 -15.15
CA PRO A 262 -0.28 14.46 -14.61
C PRO A 262 -0.28 15.14 -13.24
N GLY A 263 0.59 14.66 -12.33
CA GLY A 263 0.72 15.22 -10.99
C GLY A 263 -0.36 14.79 -10.01
N SER A 264 -1.28 13.89 -10.40
CA SER A 264 -2.29 13.33 -9.50
C SER A 264 -2.39 11.83 -9.64
N GLY A 265 -2.84 11.16 -8.57
CA GLY A 265 -3.07 9.74 -8.60
C GLY A 265 -2.77 9.01 -7.30
N LEU A 266 -2.79 7.70 -7.43
CA LEU A 266 -2.63 6.70 -6.38
C LEU A 266 -1.31 5.95 -6.57
N HIS A 267 -0.46 5.97 -5.54
CA HIS A 267 0.87 5.42 -5.65
C HIS A 267 1.26 4.62 -4.39
N PRO A 268 0.92 3.32 -4.32
CA PRO A 268 1.53 2.45 -3.33
C PRO A 268 3.05 2.40 -3.52
N LEU A 269 3.79 2.83 -2.51
CA LEU A 269 5.25 2.80 -2.50
C LEU A 269 5.72 1.38 -2.23
N ARG A 270 5.90 0.64 -3.30
CA ARG A 270 6.29 -0.78 -3.22
C ARG A 270 7.78 -0.93 -3.01
N GLY A 271 8.20 -2.02 -2.34
CA GLY A 271 9.60 -2.28 -2.07
C GLY A 271 10.21 -3.29 -3.02
N GLN A 272 9.51 -4.39 -3.26
CA GLN A 272 10.05 -5.55 -3.97
C GLN A 272 9.42 -5.79 -5.34
N ASN A 273 8.34 -5.15 -5.65
CA ASN A 273 7.65 -5.31 -6.93
C ASN A 273 7.11 -4.00 -7.48
#